data_c8da4d87ffe72b798b21698482c2ae46
#
_entry.id   c8da4d87ffe72b798b21698482c2ae46
#
_cell.length_a   1.000
_cell.length_b   1.000
_cell.length_c   1.000
_cell.angle_alpha   90.00
_cell.angle_beta   90.00
_cell.angle_gamma   90.00
#
_symmetry.space_group_name_H-M   'P 1'
#
loop_
_entity.id
_entity.type
_entity.pdbx_description
1 polymer ?
#
loop_
_entity_poly.entity_id
_entity_poly.type
_entity_poly.pdbx_seq_one_letter_code
_entity_poly.pdbx_strand_id
1 'polypeptide(L)'
;MQILRNQRTSRRFIYALFVAPALILYTLVVILPFLQGIPYSLTNWDLVNPAQTKFVGLANYKNLLDPKLGATFRTSIGNTFAFAAYYILFSNLLGLLIALLIEKNTRINSLCRTFVFMPYVISMLTAAFVWKYIFNTVYSPLFQLPSPLGVKSQAMFGIAVIAVWRTSGYCMLIYIAALQGVPAEYYEAANVEGAGYWQKFFKITVPMIVPAFSVNVSLLLAWGLKVFDAVMATTNGGPGRNTTLTMSMFIYNNIFGNSKAGYGQAAAVLMTILLFILSFIVSKLFRAKGVEA
;
A
#
# COMPACT_ATOMS: atom_id res chain seq x y z
N MET A 1 38.95 -32.52 3.89
CA MET A 1 38.58 -31.08 3.83
C MET A 1 38.31 -30.54 2.43
N GLN A 2 39.04 -30.91 1.40
CA GLN A 2 38.80 -30.46 0.01
C GLN A 2 37.47 -30.92 -0.60
N ILE A 3 37.01 -32.14 -0.33
CA ILE A 3 35.75 -32.70 -0.88
C ILE A 3 34.52 -31.93 -0.35
N LEU A 4 34.50 -31.56 0.94
CA LEU A 4 33.41 -30.77 1.53
C LEU A 4 33.37 -29.31 1.01
N ARG A 5 34.54 -28.76 0.68
CA ARG A 5 34.64 -27.41 0.06
C ARG A 5 34.10 -27.41 -1.36
N ASN A 6 34.35 -28.48 -2.12
CA ASN A 6 33.86 -28.63 -3.49
C ASN A 6 32.32 -28.79 -3.54
N GLN A 7 31.74 -29.54 -2.59
CA GLN A 7 30.29 -29.70 -2.51
C GLN A 7 29.56 -28.40 -2.13
N ARG A 8 30.13 -27.58 -1.24
CA ARG A 8 29.55 -26.27 -0.90
C ARG A 8 29.61 -25.29 -2.08
N THR A 9 30.67 -25.30 -2.85
CA THR A 9 30.83 -24.44 -4.04
C THR A 9 29.88 -24.87 -5.15
N SER A 10 29.73 -26.17 -5.38
CA SER A 10 28.79 -26.73 -6.35
C SER A 10 27.32 -26.37 -5.99
N ARG A 11 26.93 -26.49 -4.73
CA ARG A 11 25.58 -26.11 -4.26
C ARG A 11 25.32 -24.60 -4.47
N ARG A 12 26.27 -23.74 -4.13
CA ARG A 12 26.16 -22.28 -4.35
C ARG A 12 26.00 -21.93 -5.81
N PHE A 13 26.73 -22.58 -6.70
CA PHE A 13 26.62 -22.41 -8.13
C PHE A 13 25.24 -22.82 -8.66
N ILE A 14 24.73 -23.97 -8.19
CA ILE A 14 23.39 -24.45 -8.56
C ILE A 14 22.32 -23.44 -8.09
N TYR A 15 22.38 -22.97 -6.83
CA TYR A 15 21.44 -21.97 -6.33
C TYR A 15 21.52 -20.65 -7.12
N ALA A 16 22.74 -20.18 -7.44
CA ALA A 16 22.94 -19.00 -8.25
C ALA A 16 22.30 -19.16 -9.64
N LEU A 17 22.47 -20.31 -10.28
CA LEU A 17 21.91 -20.62 -11.59
C LEU A 17 20.36 -20.63 -11.57
N PHE A 18 19.74 -21.17 -10.50
CA PHE A 18 18.29 -21.15 -10.35
C PHE A 18 17.73 -19.75 -10.10
N VAL A 19 18.45 -18.89 -9.37
CA VAL A 19 18.00 -17.54 -9.05
C VAL A 19 18.35 -16.53 -10.15
N ALA A 20 19.38 -16.80 -10.93
CA ALA A 20 19.92 -15.90 -11.95
C ALA A 20 18.85 -15.40 -12.97
N PRO A 21 17.99 -16.26 -13.55
CA PRO A 21 17.00 -15.78 -14.52
C PRO A 21 16.04 -14.74 -13.91
N ALA A 22 15.56 -14.96 -12.69
CA ALA A 22 14.70 -14.03 -12.01
C ALA A 22 15.41 -12.73 -11.64
N LEU A 23 16.68 -12.81 -11.16
CA LEU A 23 17.49 -11.64 -10.85
C LEU A 23 17.84 -10.82 -12.11
N ILE A 24 18.15 -11.47 -13.21
CA ILE A 24 18.45 -10.79 -14.49
C ILE A 24 17.20 -10.03 -14.95
N LEU A 25 16.04 -10.68 -15.00
CA LEU A 25 14.79 -10.04 -15.40
C LEU A 25 14.42 -8.87 -14.45
N TYR A 26 14.54 -9.07 -13.15
CA TYR A 26 14.29 -8.01 -12.17
C TYR A 26 15.25 -6.82 -12.34
N THR A 27 16.53 -7.11 -12.58
CA THR A 27 17.53 -6.07 -12.81
C THR A 27 17.24 -5.28 -14.09
N LEU A 28 16.92 -5.96 -15.19
CA LEU A 28 16.65 -5.32 -16.48
C LEU A 28 15.34 -4.53 -16.48
N VAL A 29 14.29 -5.02 -15.81
CA VAL A 29 12.96 -4.42 -15.89
C VAL A 29 12.69 -3.42 -14.76
N VAL A 30 13.31 -3.58 -13.59
CA VAL A 30 13.04 -2.75 -12.42
C VAL A 30 14.25 -1.88 -12.05
N ILE A 31 15.41 -2.50 -11.80
CA ILE A 31 16.57 -1.77 -11.29
C ILE A 31 17.14 -0.83 -12.35
N LEU A 32 17.36 -1.32 -13.56
CA LEU A 32 17.97 -0.53 -14.63
C LEU A 32 17.14 0.72 -15.00
N PRO A 33 15.81 0.63 -15.25
CA PRO A 33 15.00 1.82 -15.52
C PRO A 33 14.97 2.80 -14.34
N PHE A 34 14.95 2.31 -13.10
CA PHE A 34 15.02 3.17 -11.91
C PHE A 34 16.36 3.94 -11.87
N LEU A 35 17.49 3.26 -12.08
CA LEU A 35 18.81 3.90 -12.12
C LEU A 35 18.94 4.90 -13.27
N GLN A 36 18.37 4.60 -14.44
CA GLN A 36 18.31 5.53 -15.56
C GLN A 36 17.45 6.76 -15.27
N GLY A 37 16.42 6.62 -14.43
CA GLY A 37 15.59 7.73 -14.00
C GLY A 37 16.32 8.78 -13.16
N ILE A 38 17.36 8.38 -12.40
CA ILE A 38 18.11 9.31 -11.55
C ILE A 38 18.79 10.43 -12.36
N PRO A 39 19.62 10.17 -13.38
CA PRO A 39 20.17 11.24 -14.21
C PRO A 39 19.10 12.07 -14.92
N TYR A 40 17.99 11.48 -15.38
CA TYR A 40 16.90 12.25 -15.99
C TYR A 40 16.23 13.22 -15.01
N SER A 41 16.22 12.92 -13.72
CA SER A 41 15.71 13.84 -12.69
C SER A 41 16.53 15.14 -12.55
N LEU A 42 17.77 15.13 -13.03
CA LEU A 42 18.70 16.28 -13.02
C LEU A 42 18.66 17.07 -14.34
N THR A 43 17.71 16.76 -15.20
CA THR A 43 17.56 17.40 -16.51
C THR A 43 16.17 18.07 -16.63
N ASN A 44 16.03 18.93 -17.63
CA ASN A 44 14.73 19.44 -18.07
C ASN A 44 14.04 18.49 -19.07
N TRP A 45 14.31 17.19 -18.97
CA TRP A 45 13.80 16.19 -19.91
C TRP A 45 12.31 16.34 -20.17
N ASP A 46 11.99 16.32 -21.48
CA ASP A 46 10.64 16.39 -22.01
C ASP A 46 10.46 15.18 -22.97
N LEU A 47 9.32 14.49 -22.85
CA LEU A 47 8.98 13.37 -23.73
C LEU A 47 8.70 13.79 -25.17
N VAL A 48 8.22 15.02 -25.37
CA VAL A 48 7.85 15.56 -26.68
C VAL A 48 9.09 16.02 -27.47
N ASN A 49 10.05 16.65 -26.79
CA ASN A 49 11.25 17.22 -27.39
C ASN A 49 12.54 16.68 -26.71
N PRO A 50 12.85 15.39 -26.79
CA PRO A 50 13.98 14.81 -26.09
C PRO A 50 15.33 15.37 -26.54
N ALA A 51 15.43 15.86 -27.78
CA ALA A 51 16.65 16.46 -28.33
C ALA A 51 17.04 17.79 -27.62
N GLN A 52 16.11 18.45 -26.94
CA GLN A 52 16.35 19.71 -26.20
C GLN A 52 16.68 19.47 -24.71
N THR A 53 16.90 18.21 -24.32
CA THR A 53 17.23 17.86 -22.95
C THR A 53 18.55 18.49 -22.53
N LYS A 54 18.50 19.31 -21.48
CA LYS A 54 19.66 19.98 -20.89
C LYS A 54 19.82 19.58 -19.44
N PHE A 55 21.04 19.50 -18.98
CA PHE A 55 21.34 19.30 -17.56
C PHE A 55 20.99 20.56 -16.76
N VAL A 56 20.13 20.45 -15.75
CA VAL A 56 19.69 21.55 -14.88
C VAL A 56 20.11 21.34 -13.41
N GLY A 57 20.90 20.31 -13.14
CA GLY A 57 21.33 19.98 -11.78
C GLY A 57 20.16 19.76 -10.83
N LEU A 58 20.22 20.35 -9.66
CA LEU A 58 19.20 20.20 -8.62
C LEU A 58 17.99 21.15 -8.75
N ALA A 59 17.82 21.85 -9.88
CA ALA A 59 16.71 22.81 -10.04
C ALA A 59 15.34 22.18 -9.87
N ASN A 60 15.11 20.96 -10.39
CA ASN A 60 13.86 20.23 -10.22
C ASN A 60 13.54 19.98 -8.73
N TYR A 61 14.52 19.58 -7.95
CA TYR A 61 14.36 19.32 -6.52
C TYR A 61 14.11 20.62 -5.73
N LYS A 62 14.83 21.71 -6.05
CA LYS A 62 14.59 23.02 -5.48
C LYS A 62 13.17 23.49 -5.75
N ASN A 63 12.69 23.35 -6.97
CA ASN A 63 11.32 23.71 -7.35
C ASN A 63 10.26 22.87 -6.65
N LEU A 64 10.49 21.55 -6.44
CA LEU A 64 9.58 20.68 -5.68
C LEU A 64 9.48 21.08 -4.21
N LEU A 65 10.57 21.55 -3.62
CA LEU A 65 10.63 21.95 -2.22
C LEU A 65 10.27 23.43 -1.99
N ASP A 66 10.24 24.24 -3.05
CA ASP A 66 9.88 25.67 -2.97
C ASP A 66 8.45 25.87 -2.44
N PRO A 67 8.20 26.81 -1.54
CA PRO A 67 6.89 27.08 -0.96
C PRO A 67 5.77 27.40 -1.96
N LYS A 68 6.09 28.03 -3.08
CA LYS A 68 5.11 28.43 -4.11
C LYS A 68 5.06 27.40 -5.24
N LEU A 69 6.22 27.09 -5.83
CA LEU A 69 6.32 26.20 -7.00
C LEU A 69 5.97 24.73 -6.64
N GLY A 70 6.37 24.28 -5.46
CA GLY A 70 6.11 22.93 -4.96
C GLY A 70 4.79 22.74 -4.20
N ALA A 71 3.89 23.75 -4.18
CA ALA A 71 2.64 23.66 -3.44
C ALA A 71 1.78 22.44 -3.83
N THR A 72 1.68 22.14 -5.13
CA THR A 72 0.95 20.96 -5.63
C THR A 72 1.60 19.66 -5.21
N PHE A 73 2.94 19.59 -5.18
CA PHE A 73 3.67 18.41 -4.72
C PHE A 73 3.42 18.17 -3.22
N ARG A 74 3.49 19.21 -2.38
CA ARG A 74 3.17 19.08 -0.95
C ARG A 74 1.72 18.64 -0.71
N THR A 75 0.76 19.18 -1.46
CA THR A 75 -0.62 18.71 -1.41
C THR A 75 -0.71 17.23 -1.76
N SER A 76 0.01 16.78 -2.79
CA SER A 76 0.01 15.37 -3.18
C SER A 76 0.63 14.45 -2.11
N ILE A 77 1.64 14.91 -1.39
CA ILE A 77 2.20 14.20 -0.23
C ILE A 77 1.12 14.08 0.87
N GLY A 78 0.49 15.18 1.28
CA GLY A 78 -0.56 15.19 2.29
C GLY A 78 -1.72 14.25 1.94
N ASN A 79 -2.18 14.30 0.70
CA ASN A 79 -3.25 13.42 0.19
C ASN A 79 -2.85 11.94 0.21
N THR A 80 -1.60 11.63 -0.14
CA THR A 80 -1.09 10.25 -0.11
C THR A 80 -1.06 9.71 1.33
N PHE A 81 -0.58 10.51 2.28
CA PHE A 81 -0.59 10.12 3.69
C PHE A 81 -2.00 10.01 4.26
N ALA A 82 -2.91 10.92 3.92
CA ALA A 82 -4.30 10.85 4.35
C ALA A 82 -4.97 9.57 3.84
N PHE A 83 -4.78 9.24 2.55
CA PHE A 83 -5.28 7.99 2.00
C PHE A 83 -4.67 6.78 2.71
N ALA A 84 -3.34 6.72 2.87
CA ALA A 84 -2.66 5.61 3.52
C ALA A 84 -3.13 5.42 4.97
N ALA A 85 -3.36 6.51 5.72
CA ALA A 85 -3.87 6.46 7.07
C ALA A 85 -5.28 5.84 7.14
N TYR A 86 -6.23 6.32 6.31
CA TYR A 86 -7.57 5.72 6.24
C TYR A 86 -7.50 4.25 5.80
N TYR A 87 -6.72 3.97 4.78
CA TYR A 87 -6.59 2.64 4.20
C TYR A 87 -6.03 1.62 5.22
N ILE A 88 -4.93 1.95 5.89
CA ILE A 88 -4.30 1.08 6.89
C ILE A 88 -5.24 0.89 8.09
N LEU A 89 -5.77 1.97 8.65
CA LEU A 89 -6.61 1.93 9.83
C LEU A 89 -7.87 1.08 9.60
N PHE A 90 -8.65 1.43 8.59
CA PHE A 90 -9.95 0.78 8.37
C PHE A 90 -9.84 -0.63 7.79
N SER A 91 -8.81 -0.94 6.96
CA SER A 91 -8.61 -2.31 6.48
C SER A 91 -8.21 -3.26 7.60
N ASN A 92 -7.33 -2.81 8.53
CA ASN A 92 -6.98 -3.61 9.70
C ASN A 92 -8.15 -3.77 10.66
N LEU A 93 -8.87 -2.69 10.95
CA LEU A 93 -10.02 -2.72 11.86
C LEU A 93 -11.10 -3.67 11.35
N LEU A 94 -11.54 -3.49 10.10
CA LEU A 94 -12.57 -4.35 9.50
C LEU A 94 -12.06 -5.79 9.31
N GLY A 95 -10.81 -5.96 8.87
CA GLY A 95 -10.22 -7.29 8.73
C GLY A 95 -10.19 -8.06 10.05
N LEU A 96 -9.75 -7.42 11.14
CA LEU A 96 -9.74 -8.03 12.47
C LEU A 96 -11.15 -8.31 13.00
N LEU A 97 -12.07 -7.36 12.88
CA LEU A 97 -13.45 -7.55 13.33
C LEU A 97 -14.11 -8.74 12.63
N ILE A 98 -13.97 -8.82 11.30
CA ILE A 98 -14.53 -9.93 10.53
C ILE A 98 -13.81 -11.24 10.91
N ALA A 99 -12.49 -11.24 11.09
CA ALA A 99 -11.73 -12.42 11.49
C ALA A 99 -12.25 -13.00 12.81
N LEU A 100 -12.46 -12.15 13.82
CA LEU A 100 -12.98 -12.57 15.13
C LEU A 100 -14.39 -13.17 15.05
N LEU A 101 -15.22 -12.72 14.10
CA LEU A 101 -16.57 -13.26 13.91
C LEU A 101 -16.60 -14.64 13.24
N ILE A 102 -15.62 -14.91 12.33
CA ILE A 102 -15.63 -16.11 11.50
C ILE A 102 -14.35 -16.95 11.64
N GLU A 103 -13.62 -16.82 12.76
CA GLU A 103 -12.38 -17.57 13.03
C GLU A 103 -12.58 -19.10 13.14
N LYS A 104 -13.79 -19.53 13.59
CA LYS A 104 -14.10 -20.94 13.79
C LYS A 104 -14.15 -21.69 12.46
N ASN A 105 -13.59 -22.89 12.44
CA ASN A 105 -13.51 -23.71 11.24
C ASN A 105 -14.83 -24.49 11.00
N THR A 106 -15.87 -23.78 10.57
CA THR A 106 -17.17 -24.35 10.16
C THR A 106 -17.39 -24.17 8.66
N ARG A 107 -18.27 -24.99 8.06
CA ARG A 107 -18.62 -24.87 6.63
C ARG A 107 -19.19 -23.49 6.29
N ILE A 108 -20.03 -22.94 7.18
CA ILE A 108 -20.62 -21.60 6.99
C ILE A 108 -19.53 -20.53 7.06
N ASN A 109 -18.64 -20.57 8.04
CA ASN A 109 -17.56 -19.60 8.15
C ASN A 109 -16.59 -19.68 6.97
N SER A 110 -16.30 -20.90 6.47
CA SER A 110 -15.50 -21.07 5.26
C SER A 110 -16.14 -20.42 4.04
N LEU A 111 -17.45 -20.55 3.89
CA LEU A 111 -18.20 -19.88 2.83
C LEU A 111 -18.17 -18.36 3.00
N CYS A 112 -18.40 -17.84 4.22
CA CYS A 112 -18.31 -16.42 4.52
C CYS A 112 -16.92 -15.84 4.21
N ARG A 113 -15.84 -16.56 4.55
CA ARG A 113 -14.47 -16.17 4.21
C ARG A 113 -14.29 -16.00 2.70
N THR A 114 -14.82 -16.92 1.92
CA THR A 114 -14.77 -16.87 0.44
C THR A 114 -15.46 -15.61 -0.08
N PHE A 115 -16.68 -15.32 0.37
CA PHE A 115 -17.42 -14.12 -0.07
C PHE A 115 -16.77 -12.82 0.36
N VAL A 116 -16.25 -12.74 1.58
CA VAL A 116 -15.55 -11.54 2.09
C VAL A 116 -14.21 -11.33 1.39
N PHE A 117 -13.53 -12.39 0.97
CA PHE A 117 -12.28 -12.31 0.22
C PHE A 117 -12.48 -12.01 -1.27
N MET A 118 -13.62 -12.36 -1.85
CA MET A 118 -13.88 -12.23 -3.29
C MET A 118 -13.58 -10.81 -3.86
N PRO A 119 -13.92 -9.70 -3.19
CA PRO A 119 -13.57 -8.36 -3.66
C PRO A 119 -12.08 -8.14 -3.91
N TYR A 120 -11.20 -8.81 -3.18
CA TYR A 120 -9.75 -8.67 -3.35
C TYR A 120 -9.25 -9.17 -4.70
N VAL A 121 -9.92 -10.14 -5.31
CA VAL A 121 -9.57 -10.72 -6.62
C VAL A 121 -9.84 -9.73 -7.76
N ILE A 122 -10.78 -8.80 -7.57
CA ILE A 122 -11.12 -7.79 -8.58
C ILE A 122 -9.99 -6.75 -8.67
N SER A 123 -9.64 -6.31 -9.89
CA SER A 123 -8.65 -5.24 -10.07
C SER A 123 -9.10 -3.95 -9.38
N MET A 124 -8.15 -3.16 -8.87
CA MET A 124 -8.47 -1.89 -8.21
C MET A 124 -9.18 -0.90 -9.15
N LEU A 125 -8.79 -0.90 -10.40
CA LEU A 125 -9.44 -0.07 -11.43
C LEU A 125 -10.92 -0.44 -11.62
N THR A 126 -11.21 -1.73 -11.74
CA THR A 126 -12.60 -2.23 -11.87
C THR A 126 -13.42 -1.91 -10.63
N ALA A 127 -12.86 -2.18 -9.43
CA ALA A 127 -13.52 -1.83 -8.17
C ALA A 127 -13.85 -0.33 -8.09
N ALA A 128 -12.92 0.53 -8.51
CA ALA A 128 -13.11 1.97 -8.52
C ALA A 128 -14.25 2.41 -9.44
N PHE A 129 -14.37 1.84 -10.65
CA PHE A 129 -15.48 2.14 -11.57
C PHE A 129 -16.83 1.67 -11.01
N VAL A 130 -16.90 0.46 -10.44
CA VAL A 130 -18.13 -0.07 -9.84
C VAL A 130 -18.59 0.84 -8.69
N TRP A 131 -17.68 1.19 -7.78
CA TRP A 131 -18.03 2.07 -6.66
C TRP A 131 -18.35 3.50 -7.07
N LYS A 132 -17.68 4.04 -8.11
CA LYS A 132 -18.04 5.33 -8.69
C LYS A 132 -19.48 5.33 -9.19
N TYR A 133 -19.90 4.25 -9.85
CA TYR A 133 -21.30 4.06 -10.26
C TYR A 133 -22.22 3.97 -9.05
N ILE A 134 -21.88 3.15 -8.04
CA ILE A 134 -22.66 3.02 -6.80
C ILE A 134 -22.83 4.38 -6.10
N PHE A 135 -21.76 5.14 -5.91
CA PHE A 135 -21.84 6.45 -5.24
C PHE A 135 -22.69 7.47 -6.01
N ASN A 136 -22.60 7.47 -7.34
CA ASN A 136 -23.33 8.45 -8.15
C ASN A 136 -24.79 8.05 -8.41
N THR A 137 -25.06 6.75 -8.64
CA THR A 137 -26.35 6.27 -9.15
C THR A 137 -27.21 5.62 -8.08
N VAL A 138 -26.61 5.09 -7.02
CA VAL A 138 -27.35 4.43 -5.94
C VAL A 138 -27.34 5.29 -4.67
N TYR A 139 -26.14 5.63 -4.16
CA TYR A 139 -26.00 6.39 -2.92
C TYR A 139 -26.65 7.77 -3.00
N SER A 140 -26.33 8.55 -4.04
CA SER A 140 -26.80 9.93 -4.14
C SER A 140 -28.32 10.05 -4.22
N PRO A 141 -29.05 9.28 -5.04
CA PRO A 141 -30.52 9.32 -5.05
C PRO A 141 -31.15 8.73 -3.78
N LEU A 142 -30.59 7.65 -3.23
CA LEU A 142 -31.14 6.94 -2.07
C LEU A 142 -31.11 7.81 -0.80
N PHE A 143 -29.99 8.48 -0.56
CA PHE A 143 -29.80 9.32 0.64
C PHE A 143 -30.06 10.80 0.41
N GLN A 144 -30.36 11.22 -0.84
CA GLN A 144 -30.50 12.62 -1.26
C GLN A 144 -29.26 13.48 -0.86
N LEU A 145 -28.08 12.86 -0.89
CA LEU A 145 -26.80 13.47 -0.59
C LEU A 145 -25.90 13.47 -1.85
N PRO A 146 -25.00 14.46 -1.98
CA PRO A 146 -24.03 14.42 -3.06
C PRO A 146 -23.10 13.22 -2.92
N SER A 147 -22.67 12.68 -4.06
CA SER A 147 -21.67 11.60 -4.08
C SER A 147 -20.45 11.98 -3.24
N PRO A 148 -19.95 11.11 -2.34
CA PRO A 148 -18.75 11.37 -1.58
C PRO A 148 -17.54 11.73 -2.46
N LEU A 149 -17.47 11.17 -3.67
CA LEU A 149 -16.41 11.46 -4.64
C LEU A 149 -16.51 12.88 -5.24
N GLY A 150 -17.70 13.51 -5.19
CA GLY A 150 -17.95 14.87 -5.65
C GLY A 150 -17.75 15.96 -4.59
N VAL A 151 -17.60 15.60 -3.32
CA VAL A 151 -17.43 16.53 -2.20
C VAL A 151 -15.98 16.62 -1.77
N LYS A 152 -15.40 17.82 -1.81
CA LYS A 152 -13.97 18.06 -1.54
C LYS A 152 -13.47 17.45 -0.21
N SER A 153 -14.22 17.58 0.85
CA SER A 153 -13.86 17.07 2.17
C SER A 153 -14.00 15.54 2.33
N GLN A 154 -14.81 14.90 1.47
CA GLN A 154 -15.16 13.48 1.56
C GLN A 154 -14.46 12.63 0.50
N ALA A 155 -13.99 13.23 -0.57
CA ALA A 155 -13.52 12.50 -1.75
C ALA A 155 -12.36 11.54 -1.45
N MET A 156 -11.39 11.95 -0.65
CA MET A 156 -10.27 11.08 -0.26
C MET A 156 -10.73 9.91 0.60
N PHE A 157 -11.64 10.15 1.53
CA PHE A 157 -12.26 9.09 2.33
C PHE A 157 -13.11 8.14 1.46
N GLY A 158 -13.89 8.67 0.51
CA GLY A 158 -14.65 7.88 -0.45
C GLY A 158 -13.77 6.94 -1.27
N ILE A 159 -12.61 7.41 -1.73
CA ILE A 159 -11.62 6.57 -2.41
C ILE A 159 -11.06 5.50 -1.46
N ALA A 160 -10.77 5.87 -0.21
CA ALA A 160 -10.27 4.94 0.80
C ALA A 160 -11.30 3.83 1.11
N VAL A 161 -12.60 4.14 1.17
CA VAL A 161 -13.67 3.14 1.36
C VAL A 161 -13.62 2.06 0.28
N ILE A 162 -13.39 2.42 -0.98
CA ILE A 162 -13.26 1.46 -2.09
C ILE A 162 -12.08 0.51 -1.83
N ALA A 163 -10.93 1.08 -1.48
CA ALA A 163 -9.72 0.31 -1.21
C ALA A 163 -9.87 -0.60 0.02
N VAL A 164 -10.49 -0.09 1.09
CA VAL A 164 -10.78 -0.83 2.33
C VAL A 164 -11.72 -2.00 2.06
N TRP A 165 -12.84 -1.76 1.37
CA TRP A 165 -13.79 -2.82 0.97
C TRP A 165 -13.09 -3.94 0.21
N ARG A 166 -12.22 -3.59 -0.73
CA ARG A 166 -11.48 -4.56 -1.52
C ARG A 166 -10.48 -5.35 -0.67
N THR A 167 -9.81 -4.74 0.29
CA THR A 167 -8.64 -5.32 0.97
C THR A 167 -8.94 -5.88 2.36
N SER A 168 -10.06 -5.53 2.98
CA SER A 168 -10.44 -6.03 4.30
C SER A 168 -10.49 -7.56 4.39
N GLY A 169 -10.97 -8.24 3.32
CA GLY A 169 -10.98 -9.69 3.24
C GLY A 169 -9.57 -10.32 3.22
N TYR A 170 -8.60 -9.65 2.61
CA TYR A 170 -7.21 -10.08 2.65
C TYR A 170 -6.63 -9.96 4.07
N CYS A 171 -6.85 -8.81 4.73
CA CYS A 171 -6.43 -8.62 6.12
C CYS A 171 -7.10 -9.64 7.07
N MET A 172 -8.39 -9.92 6.86
CA MET A 172 -9.13 -10.94 7.59
C MET A 172 -8.44 -12.31 7.55
N LEU A 173 -8.02 -12.77 6.37
CA LEU A 173 -7.36 -14.08 6.23
C LEU A 173 -6.05 -14.15 7.01
N ILE A 174 -5.25 -13.08 6.99
CA ILE A 174 -3.99 -13.00 7.76
C ILE A 174 -4.29 -13.06 9.27
N TYR A 175 -5.33 -12.35 9.72
CA TYR A 175 -5.74 -12.41 11.13
C TYR A 175 -6.30 -13.76 11.53
N ILE A 176 -7.11 -14.42 10.67
CA ILE A 176 -7.62 -15.78 10.95
C ILE A 176 -6.47 -16.76 11.10
N ALA A 177 -5.46 -16.70 10.24
CA ALA A 177 -4.29 -17.57 10.33
C ALA A 177 -3.53 -17.36 11.66
N ALA A 178 -3.39 -16.11 12.10
CA ALA A 178 -2.75 -15.78 13.38
C ALA A 178 -3.59 -16.22 14.58
N LEU A 179 -4.90 -15.98 14.56
CA LEU A 179 -5.83 -16.40 15.64
C LEU A 179 -5.86 -17.91 15.81
N GLN A 180 -5.86 -18.66 14.72
CA GLN A 180 -5.80 -20.13 14.74
C GLN A 180 -4.44 -20.67 15.19
N GLY A 181 -3.39 -19.87 15.12
CA GLY A 181 -2.05 -20.20 15.62
C GLY A 181 -1.87 -20.00 17.13
N VAL A 182 -2.83 -19.39 17.83
CA VAL A 182 -2.74 -19.18 19.28
C VAL A 182 -3.02 -20.51 20.00
N PRO A 183 -2.09 -21.06 20.82
CA PRO A 183 -2.31 -22.31 21.54
C PRO A 183 -3.50 -22.20 22.50
N ALA A 184 -4.36 -23.23 22.51
CA ALA A 184 -5.56 -23.28 23.36
C ALA A 184 -5.22 -23.23 24.85
N GLU A 185 -4.06 -23.74 25.21
CA GLU A 185 -3.55 -23.80 26.60
C GLU A 185 -3.54 -22.44 27.29
N TYR A 186 -3.23 -21.36 26.57
CA TYR A 186 -3.27 -20.00 27.14
C TYR A 186 -4.68 -19.58 27.54
N TYR A 187 -5.69 -19.95 26.75
CA TYR A 187 -7.08 -19.64 27.07
C TYR A 187 -7.63 -20.53 28.19
N GLU A 188 -7.21 -21.80 28.23
CA GLU A 188 -7.58 -22.74 29.29
C GLU A 188 -7.00 -22.31 30.65
N ALA A 189 -5.71 -21.95 30.71
CA ALA A 189 -5.08 -21.42 31.92
C ALA A 189 -5.79 -20.14 32.40
N ALA A 190 -6.07 -19.20 31.47
CA ALA A 190 -6.79 -17.98 31.80
C ALA A 190 -8.24 -18.23 32.29
N ASN A 191 -8.90 -19.30 31.81
CA ASN A 191 -10.22 -19.68 32.31
C ASN A 191 -10.16 -20.20 33.74
N VAL A 192 -9.13 -20.99 34.08
CA VAL A 192 -8.92 -21.51 35.45
C VAL A 192 -8.65 -20.34 36.41
N GLU A 193 -7.94 -19.32 35.98
CA GLU A 193 -7.70 -18.08 36.74
C GLU A 193 -8.90 -17.13 36.80
N GLY A 194 -10.03 -17.47 36.16
CA GLY A 194 -11.25 -16.65 36.16
C GLY A 194 -11.18 -15.41 35.28
N ALA A 195 -10.28 -15.37 34.28
CA ALA A 195 -10.14 -14.23 33.37
C ALA A 195 -11.38 -14.07 32.49
N GLY A 196 -11.95 -12.87 32.47
CA GLY A 196 -13.08 -12.50 31.60
C GLY A 196 -12.67 -12.38 30.13
N TYR A 197 -13.70 -12.27 29.24
CA TYR A 197 -13.48 -12.17 27.77
C TYR A 197 -12.51 -11.07 27.38
N TRP A 198 -12.69 -9.85 27.87
CA TRP A 198 -11.84 -8.70 27.56
C TRP A 198 -10.42 -8.85 28.08
N GLN A 199 -10.23 -9.51 29.24
CA GLN A 199 -8.89 -9.79 29.75
C GLN A 199 -8.15 -10.77 28.84
N LYS A 200 -8.80 -11.84 28.39
CA LYS A 200 -8.22 -12.79 27.41
C LYS A 200 -7.94 -12.11 26.09
N PHE A 201 -8.85 -11.28 25.59
CA PHE A 201 -8.66 -10.55 24.34
C PHE A 201 -7.42 -9.64 24.40
N PHE A 202 -7.32 -8.74 25.38
CA PHE A 202 -6.22 -7.77 25.41
C PHE A 202 -4.90 -8.34 25.92
N LYS A 203 -4.91 -9.37 26.79
CA LYS A 203 -3.70 -9.93 27.39
C LYS A 203 -3.16 -11.16 26.67
N ILE A 204 -3.99 -11.87 25.89
CA ILE A 204 -3.58 -13.08 25.16
C ILE A 204 -3.73 -12.85 23.65
N THR A 205 -4.97 -12.63 23.18
CA THR A 205 -5.26 -12.57 21.74
C THR A 205 -4.48 -11.45 21.05
N VAL A 206 -4.62 -10.21 21.52
CA VAL A 206 -3.97 -9.04 20.87
C VAL A 206 -2.44 -9.18 20.82
N PRO A 207 -1.72 -9.51 21.90
CA PRO A 207 -0.28 -9.72 21.83
C PRO A 207 0.13 -10.82 20.85
N MET A 208 -0.60 -11.93 20.82
CA MET A 208 -0.27 -13.08 19.97
C MET A 208 -0.50 -12.82 18.48
N ILE A 209 -1.40 -11.88 18.10
CA ILE A 209 -1.64 -11.51 16.70
C ILE A 209 -0.83 -10.29 16.23
N VAL A 210 0.04 -9.72 17.07
CA VAL A 210 0.90 -8.58 16.68
C VAL A 210 1.74 -8.88 15.42
N PRO A 211 2.28 -10.10 15.19
CA PRO A 211 2.95 -10.44 13.95
C PRO A 211 2.06 -10.26 12.71
N ALA A 212 0.82 -10.71 12.77
CA ALA A 212 -0.14 -10.55 11.67
C ALA A 212 -0.49 -9.07 11.42
N PHE A 213 -0.65 -8.29 12.49
CA PHE A 213 -0.83 -6.84 12.39
C PHE A 213 0.36 -6.17 11.72
N SER A 214 1.59 -6.57 12.08
CA SER A 214 2.83 -6.08 11.47
C SER A 214 2.89 -6.34 9.97
N VAL A 215 2.56 -7.56 9.54
CA VAL A 215 2.50 -7.94 8.12
C VAL A 215 1.47 -7.10 7.38
N ASN A 216 0.25 -7.01 7.90
CA ASN A 216 -0.82 -6.20 7.30
C ASN A 216 -0.40 -4.73 7.17
N VAL A 217 0.09 -4.10 8.24
CA VAL A 217 0.51 -2.69 8.21
C VAL A 217 1.62 -2.46 7.18
N SER A 218 2.62 -3.35 7.12
CA SER A 218 3.75 -3.22 6.19
C SER A 218 3.29 -3.30 4.73
N LEU A 219 2.41 -4.25 4.40
CA LEU A 219 1.86 -4.40 3.04
C LEU A 219 0.94 -3.24 2.66
N LEU A 220 0.01 -2.88 3.56
CA LEU A 220 -0.92 -1.78 3.31
C LEU A 220 -0.21 -0.44 3.18
N LEU A 221 0.87 -0.20 3.94
CA LEU A 221 1.70 0.99 3.81
C LEU A 221 2.33 1.06 2.41
N ALA A 222 2.94 -0.04 1.97
CA ALA A 222 3.56 -0.12 0.66
C ALA A 222 2.55 0.09 -0.49
N TRP A 223 1.32 -0.41 -0.36
CA TRP A 223 0.26 -0.22 -1.36
C TRP A 223 -0.37 1.16 -1.27
N GLY A 224 -0.65 1.64 -0.05
CA GLY A 224 -1.33 2.92 0.18
C GLY A 224 -0.50 4.12 -0.26
N LEU A 225 0.81 4.09 -0.03
CA LEU A 225 1.71 5.17 -0.46
C LEU A 225 1.91 5.23 -1.99
N LYS A 226 1.60 4.13 -2.71
CA LYS A 226 1.70 4.06 -4.18
C LYS A 226 0.33 4.14 -4.87
N VAL A 227 -0.72 4.55 -4.16
CA VAL A 227 -2.07 4.61 -4.72
C VAL A 227 -2.14 5.52 -5.96
N PHE A 228 -2.63 4.95 -7.05
CA PHE A 228 -2.80 5.61 -8.35
C PHE A 228 -4.14 5.26 -8.98
N ASP A 229 -4.40 3.97 -9.22
CA ASP A 229 -5.54 3.46 -9.99
C ASP A 229 -6.89 3.93 -9.44
N ALA A 230 -7.06 3.87 -8.11
CA ALA A 230 -8.28 4.29 -7.45
C ALA A 230 -8.58 5.78 -7.66
N VAL A 231 -7.56 6.62 -7.52
CA VAL A 231 -7.69 8.07 -7.71
C VAL A 231 -7.94 8.41 -9.17
N MET A 232 -7.19 7.80 -10.08
CA MET A 232 -7.33 8.02 -11.52
C MET A 232 -8.72 7.63 -12.02
N ALA A 233 -9.24 6.47 -11.64
CA ALA A 233 -10.53 5.97 -12.09
C ALA A 233 -11.72 6.73 -11.50
N THR A 234 -11.60 7.24 -10.28
CA THR A 234 -12.73 7.91 -9.59
C THR A 234 -12.76 9.40 -9.82
N THR A 235 -11.84 10.13 -9.25
CA THR A 235 -11.85 11.58 -9.16
C THR A 235 -10.87 12.28 -10.10
N ASN A 236 -9.91 11.54 -10.64
CA ASN A 236 -8.81 12.07 -11.46
C ASN A 236 -8.09 13.28 -10.81
N GLY A 237 -7.89 13.20 -9.48
CA GLY A 237 -7.25 14.26 -8.69
C GLY A 237 -8.19 15.34 -8.13
N GLY A 238 -9.51 15.34 -8.54
CA GLY A 238 -10.57 16.22 -8.03
C GLY A 238 -11.38 15.60 -6.88
N PRO A 239 -12.54 16.14 -6.50
CA PRO A 239 -13.24 17.33 -7.03
C PRO A 239 -12.54 18.64 -6.68
N GLY A 240 -12.50 19.57 -7.64
CA GLY A 240 -11.73 20.78 -7.51
C GLY A 240 -10.21 20.58 -7.75
N ARG A 241 -9.40 21.60 -7.49
CA ARG A 241 -7.99 21.57 -7.86
C ARG A 241 -7.17 20.70 -6.87
N ASN A 242 -6.63 19.59 -7.36
CA ASN A 242 -5.67 18.73 -6.65
C ASN A 242 -6.15 18.12 -5.31
N THR A 243 -7.47 18.05 -5.07
CA THR A 243 -8.05 17.63 -3.78
C THR A 243 -7.71 16.18 -3.41
N THR A 244 -7.65 15.31 -4.40
CA THR A 244 -7.30 13.89 -4.23
C THR A 244 -6.04 13.51 -5.01
N LEU A 245 -5.28 14.49 -5.50
CA LEU A 245 -4.04 14.25 -6.22
C LEU A 245 -3.02 13.60 -5.30
N THR A 246 -2.64 12.36 -5.58
CA THR A 246 -1.60 11.61 -4.85
C THR A 246 -0.22 11.79 -5.49
N MET A 247 0.84 11.40 -4.78
CA MET A 247 2.22 11.48 -5.30
C MET A 247 2.39 10.70 -6.61
N SER A 248 1.85 9.48 -6.68
CA SER A 248 1.92 8.67 -7.91
C SER A 248 1.22 9.36 -9.08
N MET A 249 0.06 9.97 -8.82
CA MET A 249 -0.67 10.71 -9.85
C MET A 249 0.01 12.03 -10.22
N PHE A 250 0.62 12.73 -9.26
CA PHE A 250 1.45 13.91 -9.53
C PHE A 250 2.60 13.58 -10.46
N ILE A 251 3.32 12.47 -10.21
CA ILE A 251 4.41 11.99 -11.05
C ILE A 251 3.90 11.69 -12.46
N TYR A 252 2.83 10.92 -12.57
CA TYR A 252 2.22 10.57 -13.85
C TYR A 252 1.82 11.80 -14.66
N ASN A 253 1.12 12.75 -14.03
CA ASN A 253 0.66 13.97 -14.71
C ASN A 253 1.82 14.84 -15.19
N ASN A 254 2.94 14.92 -14.45
CA ASN A 254 4.09 15.70 -14.88
C ASN A 254 4.87 15.01 -16.00
N ILE A 255 5.02 13.68 -15.94
CA ILE A 255 5.73 12.95 -16.98
C ILE A 255 4.92 12.92 -18.29
N PHE A 256 3.65 12.51 -18.23
CA PHE A 256 2.85 12.21 -19.42
C PHE A 256 1.87 13.32 -19.80
N GLY A 257 1.40 14.10 -18.84
CA GLY A 257 0.38 15.15 -19.09
C GLY A 257 0.95 16.54 -19.35
N ASN A 258 2.02 16.92 -18.63
CA ASN A 258 2.54 18.30 -18.64
C ASN A 258 3.86 18.44 -19.39
N SER A 259 4.35 17.41 -20.03
CA SER A 259 5.66 17.39 -20.72
C SER A 259 6.83 17.89 -19.86
N LYS A 260 6.78 17.62 -18.54
CA LYS A 260 7.82 17.96 -17.56
C LYS A 260 8.41 16.69 -16.95
N ALA A 261 8.91 15.80 -17.83
CA ALA A 261 9.31 14.47 -17.41
C ALA A 261 10.48 14.48 -16.42
N GLY A 262 11.48 15.36 -16.58
CA GLY A 262 12.57 15.51 -15.62
C GLY A 262 12.08 15.95 -14.21
N TYR A 263 11.10 16.86 -14.17
CA TYR A 263 10.47 17.28 -12.91
C TYR A 263 9.65 16.17 -12.25
N GLY A 264 8.85 15.45 -13.05
CA GLY A 264 8.13 14.26 -12.58
C GLY A 264 9.06 13.17 -12.08
N GLN A 265 10.20 12.97 -12.76
CA GLN A 265 11.21 12.00 -12.36
C GLN A 265 11.90 12.38 -11.03
N ALA A 266 12.16 13.67 -10.80
CA ALA A 266 12.67 14.13 -9.51
C ALA A 266 11.68 13.86 -8.37
N ALA A 267 10.38 14.04 -8.61
CA ALA A 267 9.33 13.66 -7.65
C ALA A 267 9.30 12.13 -7.41
N ALA A 268 9.51 11.31 -8.45
CA ALA A 268 9.58 9.85 -8.31
C ALA A 268 10.78 9.40 -7.45
N VAL A 269 11.93 10.03 -7.61
CA VAL A 269 13.12 9.77 -6.78
C VAL A 269 12.82 10.10 -5.32
N LEU A 270 12.24 11.29 -5.03
CA LEU A 270 11.86 11.68 -3.68
C LEU A 270 10.82 10.73 -3.06
N MET A 271 9.83 10.31 -3.84
CA MET A 271 8.84 9.32 -3.41
C MET A 271 9.50 7.99 -3.04
N THR A 272 10.46 7.53 -3.84
CA THR A 272 11.17 6.27 -3.59
C THR A 272 11.99 6.36 -2.29
N ILE A 273 12.71 7.46 -2.07
CA ILE A 273 13.44 7.71 -0.82
C ILE A 273 12.48 7.71 0.38
N LEU A 274 11.34 8.38 0.27
CA LEU A 274 10.31 8.42 1.31
C LEU A 274 9.79 7.00 1.63
N LEU A 275 9.50 6.19 0.61
CA LEU A 275 9.06 4.81 0.77
C LEU A 275 10.11 3.96 1.50
N PHE A 276 11.38 4.09 1.16
CA PHE A 276 12.46 3.37 1.84
C PHE A 276 12.55 3.76 3.32
N ILE A 277 12.54 5.06 3.61
CA ILE A 277 12.60 5.58 5.00
C ILE A 277 11.42 5.03 5.82
N LEU A 278 10.20 5.15 5.30
CA LEU A 278 9.00 4.69 6.01
C LEU A 278 8.99 3.17 6.21
N SER A 279 9.34 2.41 5.18
CA SER A 279 9.44 0.95 5.29
C SER A 279 10.48 0.53 6.32
N PHE A 280 11.63 1.20 6.35
CA PHE A 280 12.69 0.95 7.35
C PHE A 280 12.21 1.27 8.78
N ILE A 281 11.54 2.43 8.97
CA ILE A 281 11.00 2.83 10.27
C ILE A 281 9.97 1.80 10.77
N VAL A 282 9.02 1.43 9.91
CA VAL A 282 7.96 0.46 10.26
C VAL A 282 8.58 -0.90 10.60
N SER A 283 9.48 -1.42 9.77
CA SER A 283 10.18 -2.68 10.03
C SER A 283 10.95 -2.64 11.37
N LYS A 284 11.65 -1.54 11.66
CA LYS A 284 12.39 -1.38 12.92
C LYS A 284 11.47 -1.34 14.14
N LEU A 285 10.33 -0.64 14.05
CA LEU A 285 9.36 -0.54 15.13
C LEU A 285 8.75 -1.90 15.50
N PHE A 286 8.48 -2.75 14.51
CA PHE A 286 7.94 -4.09 14.77
C PHE A 286 8.99 -5.06 15.26
N ARG A 287 10.21 -5.04 14.72
CA ARG A 287 11.33 -5.88 15.23
C ARG A 287 11.68 -5.57 16.68
N ALA A 288 11.65 -4.31 17.09
CA ALA A 288 11.91 -3.91 18.47
C ALA A 288 10.89 -4.47 19.46
N LYS A 289 9.70 -4.91 19.00
CA LYS A 289 8.66 -5.55 19.81
C LYS A 289 8.72 -7.09 19.75
N GLY A 290 9.84 -7.69 19.31
CA GLY A 290 10.00 -9.13 19.23
C GLY A 290 9.23 -9.83 18.10
N VAL A 291 8.77 -9.06 17.13
CA VAL A 291 8.09 -9.58 15.95
C VAL A 291 9.13 -9.77 14.85
N GLU A 292 9.67 -10.97 14.72
CA GLU A 292 10.45 -11.34 13.52
C GLU A 292 9.45 -11.48 12.35
N ALA A 293 9.65 -10.66 11.32
CA ALA A 293 8.89 -10.73 10.09
C ALA A 293 9.57 -11.66 9.08
#